data_ea0c111a597329608837bd9f03553810
#
_entry.id   ea0c111a597329608837bd9f03553810
#
_cell.length_a   1.000
_cell.length_b   1.000
_cell.length_c   1.000
_cell.angle_alpha   90.00
_cell.angle_beta   90.00
_cell.angle_gamma   90.00
#
_symmetry.space_group_name_H-M   'P 1'
#
loop_
_entity.id
_entity.type
_entity.pdbx_description
1 polymer ?
#
loop_
_entity_poly.entity_id
_entity_poly.type
_entity_poly.pdbx_seq_one_letter_code
_entity_poly.pdbx_strand_id
1 'polypeptide(L)'
;MSKNAIRIDQINETVTFPETVVTDELVRLLFDDTPTAERDELYDLIIRFGAFAYMDDRIGAFLSSTADDVGAKFEYLKLLYAERQRSMATAEKGALAEKDVEVAFRELVASRSWADVVEATGEAAGALEGNKTGDVVIHIGGQGGPRIAVEVKFDKNTALGSAGLAKHENKNHEDTAWSQLVEAGANREASLSLIVFDRGSASPTVKSAVQDVAWLPGAGLA
;
A
#
# COMPACT_ATOMS: atom_id res chain seq x y z
N MET A 1 12.90 -1.14 -38.59
CA MET A 1 12.95 -0.70 -37.18
C MET A 1 12.16 0.58 -37.08
N SER A 2 11.08 0.59 -36.30
CA SER A 2 10.24 1.78 -36.11
C SER A 2 11.08 2.88 -35.45
N LYS A 3 11.16 4.07 -36.11
CA LYS A 3 11.91 5.22 -35.61
C LYS A 3 11.29 5.88 -34.37
N ASN A 4 10.14 5.39 -33.90
CA ASN A 4 9.32 6.00 -32.84
C ASN A 4 9.12 5.08 -31.62
N ALA A 5 10.14 4.37 -31.18
CA ALA A 5 10.04 3.55 -29.97
C ALA A 5 10.53 4.32 -28.74
N ILE A 6 9.77 4.26 -27.64
CA ILE A 6 10.24 4.68 -26.32
C ILE A 6 11.48 3.87 -25.97
N ARG A 7 12.52 4.52 -25.50
CA ARG A 7 13.79 3.88 -25.13
C ARG A 7 14.00 4.01 -23.62
N ILE A 8 14.38 2.91 -23.00
CA ILE A 8 14.71 2.83 -21.58
C ILE A 8 16.20 2.57 -21.46
N ASP A 9 16.91 3.43 -20.76
CA ASP A 9 18.29 3.25 -20.38
C ASP A 9 18.35 2.93 -18.88
N GLN A 10 18.56 1.65 -18.57
CA GLN A 10 18.59 1.16 -17.19
C GLN A 10 19.85 1.61 -16.43
N ILE A 11 20.95 1.95 -17.13
CA ILE A 11 22.20 2.35 -16.48
C ILE A 11 22.10 3.79 -15.99
N ASN A 12 21.50 4.67 -16.80
CA ASN A 12 21.35 6.09 -16.48
C ASN A 12 19.98 6.41 -15.89
N GLU A 13 19.12 5.39 -15.69
CA GLU A 13 17.75 5.53 -15.15
C GLU A 13 16.91 6.54 -15.95
N THR A 14 17.05 6.54 -17.28
CA THR A 14 16.35 7.50 -18.14
C THR A 14 15.39 6.82 -19.09
N VAL A 15 14.29 7.53 -19.38
CA VAL A 15 13.33 7.16 -20.44
C VAL A 15 13.32 8.27 -21.48
N THR A 16 13.59 7.89 -22.72
CA THR A 16 13.55 8.82 -23.86
C THR A 16 12.26 8.61 -24.63
N PHE A 17 11.43 9.64 -24.70
CA PHE A 17 10.22 9.66 -25.52
C PHE A 17 10.58 10.16 -26.93
N PRO A 18 10.01 9.55 -27.99
CA PRO A 18 10.13 10.10 -29.34
C PRO A 18 9.36 11.43 -29.43
N GLU A 19 9.66 12.20 -30.46
CA GLU A 19 8.83 13.37 -30.80
C GLU A 19 7.37 12.93 -30.97
N THR A 20 6.50 13.43 -30.10
CA THR A 20 5.09 13.04 -30.03
C THR A 20 4.21 14.28 -30.21
N VAL A 21 3.25 14.20 -31.11
CA VAL A 21 2.21 15.25 -31.27
C VAL A 21 0.95 14.77 -30.56
N VAL A 22 0.50 15.53 -29.57
CA VAL A 22 -0.74 15.25 -28.84
C VAL A 22 -1.84 16.15 -29.39
N THR A 23 -2.95 15.57 -29.85
CA THR A 23 -4.13 16.27 -30.38
C THR A 23 -5.27 16.19 -29.36
N ASP A 24 -5.08 16.78 -28.19
CA ASP A 24 -6.06 16.84 -27.11
C ASP A 24 -6.31 18.30 -26.70
N GLU A 25 -7.58 18.67 -26.57
CA GLU A 25 -7.97 20.07 -26.30
C GLU A 25 -7.58 20.50 -24.90
N LEU A 26 -7.72 19.63 -23.89
CA LEU A 26 -7.35 19.94 -22.51
C LEU A 26 -5.84 20.13 -22.36
N VAL A 27 -5.07 19.24 -22.99
CA VAL A 27 -3.60 19.34 -23.01
C VAL A 27 -3.17 20.63 -23.71
N ARG A 28 -3.78 20.97 -24.85
CA ARG A 28 -3.50 22.20 -25.58
C ARG A 28 -3.79 23.45 -24.73
N LEU A 29 -4.96 23.53 -24.10
CA LEU A 29 -5.34 24.66 -23.25
C LEU A 29 -4.39 24.81 -22.05
N LEU A 30 -4.01 23.71 -21.42
CA LEU A 30 -3.07 23.73 -20.29
C LEU A 30 -1.71 24.31 -20.69
N PHE A 31 -1.18 23.96 -21.85
CA PHE A 31 0.10 24.50 -22.34
C PHE A 31 -0.02 25.89 -22.92
N ASP A 32 -1.19 26.31 -23.44
CA ASP A 32 -1.44 27.68 -23.87
C ASP A 32 -1.43 28.65 -22.67
N ASP A 33 -2.04 28.28 -21.57
CA ASP A 33 -2.10 29.08 -20.33
C ASP A 33 -0.76 29.11 -19.57
N THR A 34 0.20 28.26 -19.93
CA THR A 34 1.50 28.17 -19.27
C THR A 34 2.55 28.99 -20.00
N PRO A 35 3.30 29.86 -19.30
CA PRO A 35 4.43 30.61 -19.87
C PRO A 35 5.42 29.65 -20.57
N THR A 36 5.93 30.07 -21.74
CA THR A 36 6.82 29.21 -22.54
C THR A 36 8.04 28.69 -21.79
N ALA A 37 8.56 29.47 -20.84
CA ALA A 37 9.74 29.07 -20.04
C ALA A 37 9.44 27.98 -19.00
N GLU A 38 8.16 27.73 -18.69
CA GLU A 38 7.70 26.78 -17.66
C GLU A 38 7.11 25.51 -18.27
N ARG A 39 6.98 25.45 -19.61
CA ARG A 39 6.34 24.33 -20.31
C ARG A 39 7.08 23.01 -20.18
N ASP A 40 8.40 23.05 -20.14
CA ASP A 40 9.22 21.84 -20.00
C ASP A 40 9.05 21.25 -18.59
N GLU A 41 9.02 22.10 -17.56
CA GLU A 41 8.77 21.68 -16.17
C GLU A 41 7.35 21.12 -16.00
N LEU A 42 6.36 21.78 -16.61
CA LEU A 42 4.98 21.28 -16.64
C LEU A 42 4.88 19.93 -17.35
N TYR A 43 5.60 19.75 -18.46
CA TYR A 43 5.62 18.47 -19.17
C TYR A 43 6.17 17.34 -18.30
N ASP A 44 7.30 17.57 -17.63
CA ASP A 44 7.89 16.61 -16.70
C ASP A 44 6.92 16.26 -15.56
N LEU A 45 6.25 17.26 -15.03
CA LEU A 45 5.24 17.08 -13.98
C LEU A 45 4.08 16.21 -14.45
N ILE A 46 3.55 16.47 -15.64
CA ILE A 46 2.44 15.68 -16.23
C ILE A 46 2.84 14.23 -16.44
N ILE A 47 4.06 13.97 -16.95
CA ILE A 47 4.55 12.60 -17.14
C ILE A 47 4.65 11.86 -15.81
N ARG A 48 5.17 12.51 -14.77
CA ARG A 48 5.26 11.91 -13.42
C ARG A 48 3.89 11.65 -12.81
N PHE A 49 2.97 12.61 -12.92
CA PHE A 49 1.58 12.44 -12.45
C PHE A 49 0.85 11.35 -13.24
N GLY A 50 1.02 11.29 -14.56
CA GLY A 50 0.43 10.25 -15.39
C GLY A 50 0.95 8.85 -15.03
N ALA A 51 2.25 8.72 -14.79
CA ALA A 51 2.83 7.48 -14.32
C ALA A 51 2.30 7.10 -12.92
N PHE A 52 2.21 8.07 -12.01
CA PHE A 52 1.65 7.85 -10.67
C PHE A 52 0.17 7.44 -10.74
N ALA A 53 -0.66 8.14 -11.51
CA ALA A 53 -2.08 7.82 -11.70
C ALA A 53 -2.28 6.43 -12.32
N TYR A 54 -1.46 6.07 -13.30
CA TYR A 54 -1.49 4.73 -13.89
C TYR A 54 -1.11 3.63 -12.87
N MET A 55 -0.15 3.91 -12.00
CA MET A 55 0.24 3.01 -10.92
C MET A 55 -0.86 2.93 -9.86
N ASP A 56 -1.50 4.07 -9.53
CA ASP A 56 -2.62 4.15 -8.59
C ASP A 56 -3.83 3.36 -9.10
N ASP A 57 -4.17 3.46 -10.39
CA ASP A 57 -5.21 2.64 -11.03
C ASP A 57 -4.90 1.13 -10.96
N ARG A 58 -3.64 0.73 -11.18
CA ARG A 58 -3.23 -0.67 -11.02
C ARG A 58 -3.32 -1.13 -9.56
N ILE A 59 -2.89 -0.30 -8.64
CA ILE A 59 -3.02 -0.55 -7.19
C ILE A 59 -4.50 -0.61 -6.83
N GLY A 60 -5.32 0.33 -7.30
CA GLY A 60 -6.76 0.34 -7.09
C GLY A 60 -7.47 -0.90 -7.64
N ALA A 61 -7.11 -1.34 -8.86
CA ALA A 61 -7.62 -2.56 -9.47
C ALA A 61 -7.16 -3.82 -8.72
N PHE A 62 -5.90 -3.85 -8.26
CA PHE A 62 -5.37 -4.91 -7.39
C PHE A 62 -6.14 -5.00 -6.08
N LEU A 63 -6.32 -3.87 -5.40
CA LEU A 63 -7.03 -3.81 -4.11
C LEU A 63 -8.50 -4.15 -4.26
N SER A 64 -9.17 -3.70 -5.34
CA SER A 64 -10.57 -3.99 -5.61
C SER A 64 -10.79 -5.48 -5.92
N SER A 65 -9.93 -6.08 -6.77
CA SER A 65 -9.99 -7.52 -7.04
C SER A 65 -9.59 -8.36 -5.83
N THR A 66 -8.72 -7.82 -4.98
CA THR A 66 -8.29 -8.44 -3.72
C THR A 66 -9.40 -8.41 -2.69
N ALA A 67 -10.18 -7.33 -2.60
CA ALA A 67 -11.29 -7.22 -1.64
C ALA A 67 -12.35 -8.31 -1.85
N ASP A 68 -12.68 -8.64 -3.10
CA ASP A 68 -13.67 -9.66 -3.43
C ASP A 68 -13.17 -11.09 -3.14
N ASP A 69 -11.94 -11.42 -3.54
CA ASP A 69 -11.36 -12.77 -3.37
C ASP A 69 -10.81 -13.00 -1.96
N VAL A 70 -10.26 -11.96 -1.33
CA VAL A 70 -9.76 -12.02 0.05
C VAL A 70 -10.93 -11.97 1.02
N GLY A 71 -12.03 -11.31 0.71
CA GLY A 71 -13.25 -11.31 1.52
C GLY A 71 -13.74 -12.72 1.82
N ALA A 72 -13.88 -13.56 0.78
CA ALA A 72 -14.30 -14.96 0.96
C ALA A 72 -13.26 -15.83 1.71
N LYS A 73 -11.95 -15.59 1.45
CA LYS A 73 -10.88 -16.30 2.14
C LYS A 73 -10.67 -15.82 3.57
N PHE A 74 -10.88 -14.52 3.86
CA PHE A 74 -10.87 -13.99 5.21
C PHE A 74 -12.06 -14.49 6.04
N GLU A 75 -13.24 -14.71 5.47
CA GLU A 75 -14.34 -15.33 6.20
C GLU A 75 -13.99 -16.80 6.56
N TYR A 76 -13.32 -17.54 5.68
CA TYR A 76 -12.82 -18.88 6.01
C TYR A 76 -11.72 -18.86 7.08
N LEU A 77 -10.74 -17.95 6.96
CA LEU A 77 -9.71 -17.74 8.00
C LEU A 77 -10.31 -17.33 9.33
N LYS A 78 -11.37 -16.54 9.32
CA LYS A 78 -12.13 -16.11 10.50
C LYS A 78 -12.76 -17.29 11.24
N LEU A 79 -13.30 -18.27 10.51
CA LEU A 79 -13.81 -19.50 11.11
C LEU A 79 -12.69 -20.32 11.75
N LEU A 80 -11.55 -20.49 11.06
CA LEU A 80 -10.36 -21.16 11.60
C LEU A 80 -9.78 -20.42 12.81
N TYR A 81 -9.78 -19.09 12.79
CA TYR A 81 -9.24 -18.25 13.86
C TYR A 81 -10.15 -18.23 15.09
N ALA A 82 -11.46 -18.20 14.92
CA ALA A 82 -12.42 -18.29 16.02
C ALA A 82 -12.27 -19.60 16.82
N GLU A 83 -11.88 -20.68 16.13
CA GLU A 83 -11.62 -21.97 16.76
C GLU A 83 -10.29 -22.00 17.52
N ARG A 84 -9.25 -21.33 16.98
CA ARG A 84 -7.92 -21.16 17.62
C ARG A 84 -7.88 -20.14 18.74
N GLN A 85 -8.74 -19.11 18.72
CA GLN A 85 -8.77 -18.05 19.75
C GLN A 85 -9.01 -18.57 21.19
N ARG A 86 -9.54 -19.79 21.34
CA ARG A 86 -9.85 -20.36 22.63
C ARG A 86 -8.64 -20.91 23.40
N SER A 87 -7.47 -21.05 22.80
CA SER A 87 -6.35 -21.82 23.37
C SER A 87 -4.95 -21.22 23.37
N MET A 88 -4.69 -19.99 22.80
CA MET A 88 -3.31 -19.50 22.63
C MET A 88 -3.01 -18.14 23.30
N ALA A 89 -1.74 -17.95 23.71
CA ALA A 89 -1.24 -16.70 24.26
C ALA A 89 -1.20 -15.56 23.22
N THR A 90 -1.26 -14.29 23.65
CA THR A 90 -1.50 -13.12 22.78
C THR A 90 -0.40 -12.92 21.73
N ALA A 91 0.87 -13.20 22.07
CA ALA A 91 2.00 -13.06 21.14
C ALA A 91 1.99 -14.12 20.02
N GLU A 92 1.63 -15.37 20.34
CA GLU A 92 1.49 -16.44 19.33
C GLU A 92 0.35 -16.16 18.35
N LYS A 93 -0.71 -15.48 18.82
CA LYS A 93 -1.85 -15.08 17.96
C LYS A 93 -1.43 -14.02 16.92
N GLY A 94 -0.61 -13.05 17.32
CA GLY A 94 -0.08 -12.04 16.41
C GLY A 94 0.73 -12.66 15.27
N ALA A 95 1.72 -13.48 15.61
CA ALA A 95 2.58 -14.15 14.64
C ALA A 95 1.81 -15.07 13.67
N LEU A 96 0.76 -15.73 14.15
CA LEU A 96 -0.10 -16.54 13.28
C LEU A 96 -0.93 -15.67 12.33
N ALA A 97 -1.46 -14.54 12.80
CA ALA A 97 -2.22 -13.60 11.98
C ALA A 97 -1.38 -13.02 10.84
N GLU A 98 -0.14 -12.58 11.15
CA GLU A 98 0.82 -12.10 10.16
C GLU A 98 1.12 -13.17 9.11
N LYS A 99 1.32 -14.41 9.54
CA LYS A 99 1.55 -15.54 8.65
C LYS A 99 0.35 -15.87 7.76
N ASP A 100 -0.85 -15.83 8.31
CA ASP A 100 -2.08 -16.10 7.56
C ASP A 100 -2.31 -15.03 6.48
N VAL A 101 -2.03 -13.75 6.80
CA VAL A 101 -2.11 -12.64 5.84
C VAL A 101 -1.04 -12.77 4.75
N GLU A 102 0.21 -13.11 5.11
CA GLU A 102 1.28 -13.39 4.13
C GLU A 102 0.88 -14.48 3.15
N VAL A 103 0.37 -15.60 3.65
CA VAL A 103 -0.09 -16.72 2.83
C VAL A 103 -1.22 -16.29 1.90
N ALA A 104 -2.21 -15.55 2.40
CA ALA A 104 -3.33 -15.07 1.59
C ALA A 104 -2.86 -14.20 0.41
N PHE A 105 -1.91 -13.29 0.63
CA PHE A 105 -1.34 -12.47 -0.45
C PHE A 105 -0.52 -13.32 -1.44
N ARG A 106 0.27 -14.29 -0.98
CA ARG A 106 1.01 -15.20 -1.87
C ARG A 106 0.08 -16.03 -2.75
N GLU A 107 -0.99 -16.56 -2.18
CA GLU A 107 -1.99 -17.31 -2.93
C GLU A 107 -2.71 -16.43 -3.96
N LEU A 108 -3.03 -15.17 -3.61
CA LEU A 108 -3.63 -14.22 -4.52
C LEU A 108 -2.71 -13.95 -5.72
N VAL A 109 -1.45 -13.59 -5.47
CA VAL A 109 -0.43 -13.37 -6.50
C VAL A 109 -0.30 -14.59 -7.42
N ALA A 110 -0.21 -15.77 -6.84
CA ALA A 110 -0.11 -17.02 -7.59
C ALA A 110 -1.38 -17.31 -8.43
N SER A 111 -2.57 -17.10 -7.85
CA SER A 111 -3.85 -17.36 -8.55
C SER A 111 -4.08 -16.43 -9.74
N ARG A 112 -3.50 -15.22 -9.69
CA ARG A 112 -3.59 -14.21 -10.75
C ARG A 112 -2.41 -14.26 -11.72
N SER A 113 -1.42 -15.12 -11.47
CA SER A 113 -0.17 -15.20 -12.25
C SER A 113 0.54 -13.85 -12.35
N TRP A 114 0.48 -13.03 -11.29
CA TRP A 114 1.19 -11.76 -11.22
C TRP A 114 2.68 -11.97 -10.95
N ALA A 115 3.50 -11.04 -11.41
CA ALA A 115 4.94 -11.04 -11.17
C ALA A 115 5.32 -10.45 -9.79
N ASP A 116 4.33 -10.15 -8.95
CA ASP A 116 4.53 -9.53 -7.65
C ASP A 116 5.22 -10.50 -6.67
N VAL A 117 6.01 -9.95 -5.75
CA VAL A 117 6.72 -10.73 -4.74
C VAL A 117 6.24 -10.34 -3.35
N VAL A 118 5.83 -11.33 -2.57
CA VAL A 118 5.35 -11.15 -1.18
C VAL A 118 6.45 -11.59 -0.22
N GLU A 119 6.87 -10.68 0.66
CA GLU A 119 7.92 -10.88 1.64
C GLU A 119 7.40 -10.65 3.06
N ALA A 120 7.65 -11.60 3.97
CA ALA A 120 7.39 -11.43 5.39
C ALA A 120 8.51 -10.58 6.01
N THR A 121 8.16 -9.48 6.65
CA THR A 121 9.11 -8.48 7.18
C THR A 121 8.91 -8.16 8.65
N GLY A 122 7.92 -8.74 9.34
CA GLY A 122 7.57 -8.44 10.72
C GLY A 122 8.70 -8.65 11.75
N GLU A 123 9.65 -9.53 11.47
CA GLU A 123 10.84 -9.73 12.32
C GLU A 123 12.06 -8.90 11.88
N ALA A 124 12.06 -8.38 10.65
CA ALA A 124 13.19 -7.64 10.10
C ALA A 124 13.11 -6.15 10.44
N ALA A 125 14.24 -5.54 10.81
CA ALA A 125 14.35 -4.10 10.91
C ALA A 125 14.20 -3.47 9.52
N GLY A 126 13.51 -2.33 9.45
CA GLY A 126 13.33 -1.56 8.21
C GLY A 126 14.31 -0.36 8.13
N ALA A 127 13.90 0.65 7.35
CA ALA A 127 14.69 1.87 7.16
C ALA A 127 14.74 2.74 8.43
N LEU A 128 13.75 2.64 9.31
CA LEU A 128 13.74 3.33 10.59
C LEU A 128 14.48 2.50 11.63
N GLU A 129 15.47 3.10 12.29
CA GLU A 129 16.34 2.42 13.25
C GLU A 129 15.54 1.75 14.38
N GLY A 130 15.71 0.44 14.53
CA GLY A 130 15.04 -0.36 15.56
C GLY A 130 13.55 -0.59 15.34
N ASN A 131 12.98 -0.11 14.22
CA ASN A 131 11.56 -0.24 13.91
C ASN A 131 11.30 -1.49 13.06
N LYS A 132 10.25 -2.24 13.40
CA LYS A 132 9.80 -3.45 12.70
C LYS A 132 8.41 -3.33 12.08
N THR A 133 7.76 -2.15 12.18
CA THR A 133 6.42 -1.92 11.63
C THR A 133 6.37 -2.25 10.14
N GLY A 134 5.28 -2.85 9.71
CA GLY A 134 5.12 -3.43 8.38
C GLY A 134 5.48 -4.92 8.38
N ASP A 135 4.47 -5.76 8.58
CA ASP A 135 4.62 -7.21 8.77
C ASP A 135 4.87 -7.94 7.44
N VAL A 136 4.30 -7.41 6.36
CA VAL A 136 4.46 -7.95 5.00
C VAL A 136 4.76 -6.82 4.03
N VAL A 137 5.64 -7.07 3.07
CA VAL A 137 5.90 -6.17 1.93
C VAL A 137 5.55 -6.87 0.63
N ILE A 138 4.82 -6.18 -0.23
CA ILE A 138 4.48 -6.66 -1.57
C ILE A 138 5.23 -5.79 -2.58
N HIS A 139 6.09 -6.39 -3.39
CA HIS A 139 6.81 -5.74 -4.48
C HIS A 139 6.01 -5.91 -5.78
N ILE A 140 5.43 -4.83 -6.27
CA ILE A 140 4.58 -4.84 -7.47
C ILE A 140 5.44 -5.01 -8.73
N GLY A 141 5.13 -6.03 -9.50
CA GLY A 141 5.87 -6.34 -10.73
C GLY A 141 7.23 -7.00 -10.52
N GLY A 142 7.55 -7.44 -9.29
CA GLY A 142 8.77 -8.13 -8.91
C GLY A 142 9.70 -7.34 -8.00
N GLN A 143 10.85 -7.95 -7.66
CA GLN A 143 11.87 -7.32 -6.82
C GLN A 143 12.37 -6.00 -7.43
N GLY A 144 12.38 -4.93 -6.61
CA GLY A 144 12.75 -3.59 -7.06
C GLY A 144 11.60 -2.75 -7.62
N GLY A 145 10.39 -3.30 -7.75
CA GLY A 145 9.19 -2.54 -8.07
C GLY A 145 8.66 -1.72 -6.88
N PRO A 146 7.61 -0.89 -7.10
CA PRO A 146 6.93 -0.18 -6.02
C PRO A 146 6.49 -1.14 -4.92
N ARG A 147 6.57 -0.68 -3.66
CA ARG A 147 6.26 -1.49 -2.49
C ARG A 147 4.91 -1.11 -1.89
N ILE A 148 4.16 -2.10 -1.45
CA ILE A 148 3.03 -1.95 -0.54
C ILE A 148 3.48 -2.52 0.81
N ALA A 149 3.45 -1.72 1.88
CA ALA A 149 3.65 -2.19 3.24
C ALA A 149 2.31 -2.61 3.84
N VAL A 150 2.25 -3.80 4.39
CA VAL A 150 1.05 -4.33 5.04
C VAL A 150 1.34 -4.49 6.54
N GLU A 151 0.51 -3.89 7.36
CA GLU A 151 0.48 -4.05 8.81
C GLU A 151 -0.71 -4.92 9.20
N VAL A 152 -0.54 -5.81 10.16
CA VAL A 152 -1.58 -6.75 10.60
C VAL A 152 -1.95 -6.49 12.05
N LYS A 153 -3.23 -6.17 12.32
CA LYS A 153 -3.73 -5.86 13.66
C LYS A 153 -4.99 -6.68 13.98
N PHE A 154 -4.78 -7.84 14.57
CA PHE A 154 -5.87 -8.73 15.00
C PHE A 154 -6.12 -8.61 16.52
N ASP A 155 -6.01 -7.39 17.04
CA ASP A 155 -6.32 -7.05 18.42
C ASP A 155 -7.45 -6.01 18.53
N LYS A 156 -8.08 -5.95 19.69
CA LYS A 156 -9.20 -5.04 19.97
C LYS A 156 -8.80 -3.69 20.56
N ASN A 157 -7.50 -3.45 20.77
CA ASN A 157 -7.02 -2.28 21.47
C ASN A 157 -6.58 -1.18 20.50
N THR A 158 -6.23 -1.54 19.26
CA THR A 158 -5.79 -0.58 18.23
C THR A 158 -6.91 0.37 17.86
N ALA A 159 -6.82 1.63 18.27
CA ALA A 159 -7.75 2.69 17.88
C ALA A 159 -7.48 3.15 16.44
N LEU A 160 -8.48 3.78 15.78
CA LEU A 160 -8.30 4.28 14.41
C LEU A 160 -7.23 5.38 14.33
N GLY A 161 -7.28 6.35 15.26
CA GLY A 161 -6.41 7.54 15.22
C GLY A 161 -6.83 8.57 14.17
N SER A 162 -6.03 9.61 13.99
CA SER A 162 -6.22 10.66 12.97
C SER A 162 -4.92 11.37 12.64
N ALA A 163 -4.89 12.04 11.49
CA ALA A 163 -3.75 12.83 10.98
C ALA A 163 -3.27 13.97 11.92
N GLY A 164 -4.14 14.49 12.78
CA GLY A 164 -3.83 15.60 13.67
C GLY A 164 -3.13 15.20 14.97
N LEU A 165 -3.05 13.90 15.27
CA LEU A 165 -2.38 13.38 16.46
C LEU A 165 -0.92 13.03 16.15
N ALA A 166 -0.14 14.02 15.69
CA ALA A 166 1.29 13.84 15.52
C ALA A 166 1.94 13.50 16.89
N LYS A 167 2.91 12.59 16.85
CA LYS A 167 3.64 12.00 17.98
C LYS A 167 4.23 13.00 19.03
N HIS A 168 4.08 14.31 18.88
CA HIS A 168 4.83 15.29 19.66
C HIS A 168 4.16 15.82 20.93
N GLU A 169 2.89 15.55 21.17
CA GLU A 169 2.19 16.20 22.30
C GLU A 169 1.71 15.29 23.43
N ASN A 170 1.81 13.98 23.32
CA ASN A 170 1.37 13.08 24.40
C ASN A 170 2.40 12.01 24.74
N LYS A 171 2.87 12.00 25.99
CA LYS A 171 3.84 11.02 26.51
C LYS A 171 3.30 9.59 26.65
N ASN A 172 2.04 9.34 26.34
CA ASN A 172 1.38 8.05 26.31
C ASN A 172 0.90 7.75 24.90
N HIS A 173 1.83 7.53 23.96
CA HIS A 173 1.49 7.17 22.59
C HIS A 173 0.97 5.75 22.54
N GLU A 174 -0.34 5.60 22.54
CA GLU A 174 -0.98 4.38 22.06
C GLU A 174 -0.82 4.31 20.54
N ASP A 175 -0.32 3.20 20.03
CA ASP A 175 -0.22 2.94 18.61
C ASP A 175 -1.63 2.91 18.02
N THR A 176 -1.87 3.77 17.04
CA THR A 176 -3.14 3.84 16.32
C THR A 176 -2.99 3.25 14.94
N ALA A 177 -4.09 2.85 14.30
CA ALA A 177 -4.08 2.37 12.93
C ALA A 177 -3.44 3.40 11.99
N TRP A 178 -3.77 4.67 12.17
CA TRP A 178 -3.23 5.76 11.37
C TRP A 178 -1.71 5.91 11.54
N SER A 179 -1.21 5.91 12.78
CA SER A 179 0.22 6.02 13.04
C SER A 179 1.00 4.80 12.51
N GLN A 180 0.46 3.62 12.67
CA GLN A 180 1.05 2.36 12.19
C GLN A 180 1.14 2.33 10.66
N LEU A 181 0.11 2.80 9.94
CA LEU A 181 0.15 2.92 8.47
C LEU A 181 1.26 3.85 7.99
N VAL A 182 1.35 5.05 8.57
CA VAL A 182 2.40 6.02 8.23
C VAL A 182 3.79 5.46 8.55
N GLU A 183 3.92 4.82 9.71
CA GLU A 183 5.17 4.22 10.17
C GLU A 183 5.59 3.04 9.30
N ALA A 184 4.66 2.14 8.93
CA ALA A 184 4.92 1.02 8.02
C ALA A 184 5.39 1.53 6.64
N GLY A 185 4.72 2.54 6.09
CA GLY A 185 5.10 3.16 4.83
C GLY A 185 6.54 3.70 4.86
N ALA A 186 6.88 4.47 5.88
CA ALA A 186 8.21 5.03 6.05
C ALA A 186 9.26 3.94 6.31
N ASN A 187 8.95 2.97 7.20
CA ASN A 187 9.88 1.92 7.59
C ASN A 187 10.20 0.93 6.46
N ARG A 188 9.23 0.68 5.57
CA ARG A 188 9.40 -0.22 4.42
C ARG A 188 9.67 0.51 3.11
N GLU A 189 9.82 1.84 3.14
CA GLU A 189 9.99 2.70 1.95
C GLU A 189 8.92 2.37 0.89
N ALA A 190 7.67 2.26 1.35
CA ALA A 190 6.56 1.82 0.53
C ALA A 190 5.79 2.99 -0.08
N SER A 191 5.32 2.80 -1.31
CA SER A 191 4.49 3.78 -2.02
C SER A 191 3.04 3.81 -1.50
N LEU A 192 2.59 2.72 -0.89
CA LEU A 192 1.29 2.57 -0.28
C LEU A 192 1.41 1.76 1.01
N SER A 193 0.62 2.12 2.01
CA SER A 193 0.47 1.34 3.23
C SER A 193 -0.94 0.77 3.32
N LEU A 194 -1.04 -0.47 3.80
CA LEU A 194 -2.29 -1.19 4.03
C LEU A 194 -2.28 -1.72 5.45
N ILE A 195 -3.38 -1.56 6.20
CA ILE A 195 -3.56 -2.22 7.48
C ILE A 195 -4.73 -3.20 7.41
N VAL A 196 -4.52 -4.39 7.91
CA VAL A 196 -5.50 -5.48 7.91
C VAL A 196 -5.98 -5.73 9.33
N PHE A 197 -7.30 -5.67 9.53
CA PHE A 197 -7.95 -5.95 10.81
C PHE A 197 -8.74 -7.25 10.75
N ASP A 198 -8.77 -7.98 11.87
CA ASP A 198 -9.84 -8.96 12.07
C ASP A 198 -11.13 -8.24 12.49
N ARG A 199 -12.16 -8.34 11.66
CA ARG A 199 -13.47 -7.70 11.89
C ARG A 199 -14.10 -8.09 13.24
N GLY A 200 -13.84 -9.30 13.71
CA GLY A 200 -14.32 -9.79 15.01
C GLY A 200 -13.69 -9.06 16.18
N SER A 201 -12.38 -8.86 16.14
CA SER A 201 -11.58 -8.29 17.22
C SER A 201 -11.28 -6.81 17.09
N ALA A 202 -11.51 -6.18 15.92
CA ALA A 202 -11.23 -4.75 15.72
C ALA A 202 -11.96 -3.85 16.73
N SER A 203 -11.32 -2.72 17.11
CA SER A 203 -11.88 -1.76 18.06
C SER A 203 -13.18 -1.10 17.54
N PRO A 204 -14.02 -0.54 18.43
CA PRO A 204 -15.24 0.16 18.02
C PRO A 204 -14.96 1.32 17.06
N THR A 205 -13.86 2.05 17.23
CA THR A 205 -13.49 3.18 16.35
C THR A 205 -13.12 2.71 14.95
N VAL A 206 -12.40 1.60 14.82
CA VAL A 206 -12.10 0.96 13.54
C VAL A 206 -13.39 0.44 12.90
N LYS A 207 -14.21 -0.32 13.62
CA LYS A 207 -15.47 -0.87 13.10
C LYS A 207 -16.44 0.19 12.59
N SER A 208 -16.46 1.38 13.21
CA SER A 208 -17.35 2.47 12.79
C SER A 208 -16.85 3.18 11.53
N ALA A 209 -15.55 3.25 11.32
CA ALA A 209 -14.93 3.99 10.20
C ALA A 209 -14.62 3.10 9.00
N VAL A 210 -14.29 1.82 9.26
CA VAL A 210 -13.91 0.85 8.24
C VAL A 210 -14.97 -0.24 8.18
N GLN A 211 -15.84 -0.19 7.15
CA GLN A 211 -16.84 -1.24 6.97
C GLN A 211 -16.23 -2.47 6.29
N ASP A 212 -15.61 -2.28 5.14
CA ASP A 212 -14.87 -3.31 4.40
C ASP A 212 -13.48 -2.79 4.03
N VAL A 213 -13.40 -1.66 3.33
CA VAL A 213 -12.17 -0.96 2.98
C VAL A 213 -12.39 0.54 3.19
N ALA A 214 -11.43 1.23 3.77
CA ALA A 214 -11.46 2.67 3.94
C ALA A 214 -10.12 3.31 3.59
N TRP A 215 -10.17 4.40 2.85
CA TRP A 215 -9.01 5.25 2.61
C TRP A 215 -8.82 6.21 3.79
N LEU A 216 -7.65 6.16 4.42
CA LEU A 216 -7.24 7.07 5.49
C LEU A 216 -6.31 8.14 4.88
N PRO A 217 -6.80 9.37 4.66
CA PRO A 217 -6.04 10.41 3.96
C PRO A 217 -4.67 10.67 4.56
N GLY A 218 -3.62 10.59 3.75
CA GLY A 218 -2.23 10.77 4.17
C GLY A 218 -1.60 9.60 4.92
N ALA A 219 -2.31 8.47 5.06
CA ALA A 219 -1.78 7.29 5.74
C ALA A 219 -1.82 6.03 4.85
N GLY A 220 -2.97 5.71 4.24
CA GLY A 220 -3.11 4.50 3.43
C GLY A 220 -4.50 3.90 3.47
N LEU A 221 -4.59 2.58 3.25
CA LEU A 221 -5.83 1.81 3.26
C LEU A 221 -5.99 1.01 4.58
N ALA A 222 -7.23 0.87 5.02
CA ALA A 222 -7.61 0.07 6.19
C ALA A 222 -8.80 -0.83 5.85
#